data_8753d4c00f6bce98f774372c79ee5f7f
#
_entry.id   8753d4c00f6bce98f774372c79ee5f7f
#
_cell.length_a   1.000
_cell.length_b   1.000
_cell.length_c   1.000
_cell.angle_alpha   90.00
_cell.angle_beta   90.00
_cell.angle_gamma   90.00
#
_symmetry.space_group_name_H-M   'P 1'
#
loop_
_entity.id
_entity.type
_entity.pdbx_description
1 polymer ?
#
loop_
_entity_poly.entity_id
_entity_poly.type
_entity_poly.pdbx_seq_one_letter_code
_entity_poly.pdbx_strand_id
1 'polypeptide(L)'
;MTFEDTDFRQETLDLDNPFDVRLVKDFLLELGFEFDPSEVECTMIVYNLKGDIVGTGSHLGRILKYVAVAPKFRDTTAFALIVTYMTEKLLKIYKHTFVFTRPENSVRFVGLGFTEIATAEPLYSLLEFGFESIFNYQDYLKTILASVKTAEVASMVVNCNPFTNGHKYLIEKAASENEIVYLFVVEEDLSAFPFAVRWELIRKGICHLNNVIMVRGGMYIVSGSIFPAYFLKNENVSDVMQKQAELDVKIFANYVVPVLGIKKRYVGTEYFCKTTEAYNYAMKTILPSFGVEVIEVTRKAIGTGQDNSPDFISASKVREAIKADKLDDVLALLPDSTRDFLYSDASEEIRLKIKEGKGRH
;
A
#
# COMPACT_ATOMS: atom_id res chain seq x y z
N MET A 1 29.86 -31.01 2.84
CA MET A 1 28.98 -30.70 1.69
C MET A 1 29.53 -31.45 0.50
N THR A 2 28.77 -32.34 -0.08
CA THR A 2 29.16 -33.02 -1.33
C THR A 2 28.79 -32.11 -2.51
N PHE A 3 29.46 -32.23 -3.66
CA PHE A 3 29.16 -31.46 -4.87
C PHE A 3 27.71 -31.58 -5.32
N GLU A 4 27.01 -32.65 -4.95
CA GLU A 4 25.57 -32.88 -5.22
C GLU A 4 24.62 -31.93 -4.50
N ASP A 5 25.06 -31.25 -3.44
CA ASP A 5 24.22 -30.33 -2.62
C ASP A 5 24.23 -28.88 -3.14
N THR A 6 24.99 -28.59 -4.23
CA THR A 6 25.15 -27.25 -4.79
C THR A 6 24.59 -27.10 -6.20
N ASP A 7 24.22 -28.19 -6.88
CA ASP A 7 23.59 -28.17 -8.18
C ASP A 7 22.06 -28.17 -8.03
N PHE A 8 21.42 -27.10 -8.46
CA PHE A 8 19.99 -26.87 -8.31
C PHE A 8 19.28 -26.75 -9.66
N ARG A 9 18.10 -27.38 -9.75
CA ARG A 9 17.16 -27.21 -10.86
C ARG A 9 16.01 -26.32 -10.42
N GLN A 10 15.66 -25.35 -11.23
CA GLN A 10 14.54 -24.44 -10.99
C GLN A 10 13.39 -24.76 -11.93
N GLU A 11 12.15 -24.60 -11.44
CA GLU A 11 10.92 -24.84 -12.18
C GLU A 11 9.87 -23.79 -11.80
N THR A 12 9.19 -23.21 -12.81
CA THR A 12 8.04 -22.35 -12.57
C THR A 12 6.80 -23.23 -12.52
N LEU A 13 6.02 -23.09 -11.46
CA LEU A 13 4.82 -23.89 -11.24
C LEU A 13 3.61 -23.32 -11.99
N ASP A 14 2.70 -24.20 -12.37
CA ASP A 14 1.38 -23.85 -12.89
C ASP A 14 0.40 -23.69 -11.72
N LEU A 15 0.00 -22.46 -11.44
CA LEU A 15 -0.91 -22.14 -10.32
C LEU A 15 -2.36 -22.57 -10.57
N ASP A 16 -2.72 -22.94 -11.81
CA ASP A 16 -4.00 -23.57 -12.14
C ASP A 16 -3.97 -25.08 -11.92
N ASN A 17 -2.78 -25.67 -11.75
CA ASN A 17 -2.60 -27.09 -11.46
C ASN A 17 -2.67 -27.37 -9.95
N PRO A 18 -3.70 -28.11 -9.45
CA PRO A 18 -3.83 -28.39 -8.03
C PRO A 18 -2.66 -29.17 -7.42
N PHE A 19 -1.92 -29.95 -8.21
CA PHE A 19 -0.76 -30.70 -7.73
C PHE A 19 0.42 -29.76 -7.43
N ASP A 20 0.67 -28.79 -8.32
CA ASP A 20 1.73 -27.80 -8.14
C ASP A 20 1.42 -26.89 -6.93
N VAL A 21 0.18 -26.42 -6.83
CA VAL A 21 -0.29 -25.64 -5.68
C VAL A 21 -0.13 -26.42 -4.38
N ARG A 22 -0.50 -27.70 -4.34
CA ARG A 22 -0.34 -28.53 -3.15
C ARG A 22 1.12 -28.72 -2.78
N LEU A 23 2.00 -28.94 -3.77
CA LEU A 23 3.42 -29.16 -3.56
C LEU A 23 4.07 -27.97 -2.83
N VAL A 24 3.83 -26.75 -3.31
CA VAL A 24 4.39 -25.55 -2.67
C VAL A 24 3.73 -25.26 -1.33
N LYS A 25 2.43 -25.53 -1.20
CA LYS A 25 1.67 -25.37 0.04
C LYS A 25 2.21 -26.26 1.15
N ASP A 26 2.43 -27.55 0.87
CA ASP A 26 2.95 -28.51 1.83
C ASP A 26 4.39 -28.12 2.25
N PHE A 27 5.25 -27.75 1.28
CA PHE A 27 6.60 -27.27 1.58
C PHE A 27 6.62 -26.01 2.45
N LEU A 28 5.80 -25.01 2.14
CA LEU A 28 5.75 -23.78 2.91
C LEU A 28 5.14 -23.97 4.29
N LEU A 29 4.17 -24.89 4.42
CA LEU A 29 3.56 -25.24 5.70
C LEU A 29 4.58 -25.85 6.68
N GLU A 30 5.50 -26.70 6.19
CA GLU A 30 6.60 -27.25 6.99
C GLU A 30 7.54 -26.15 7.53
N LEU A 31 7.63 -25.03 6.80
CA LEU A 31 8.43 -23.86 7.18
C LEU A 31 7.63 -22.82 8.00
N GLY A 32 6.36 -23.11 8.32
CA GLY A 32 5.50 -22.25 9.13
C GLY A 32 4.77 -21.16 8.35
N PHE A 33 4.70 -21.24 7.00
CA PHE A 33 3.97 -20.30 6.16
C PHE A 33 2.66 -20.91 5.65
N GLU A 34 1.63 -20.09 5.54
CA GLU A 34 0.41 -20.41 4.80
C GLU A 34 0.49 -19.84 3.39
N PHE A 35 0.40 -20.71 2.39
CA PHE A 35 0.41 -20.32 1.00
C PHE A 35 -1.01 -20.10 0.49
N ASP A 36 -1.27 -18.90 -0.04
CA ASP A 36 -2.51 -18.57 -0.75
C ASP A 36 -2.18 -18.33 -2.23
N PRO A 37 -2.60 -19.21 -3.14
CA PRO A 37 -2.34 -19.04 -4.57
C PRO A 37 -3.03 -17.82 -5.17
N SER A 38 -4.10 -17.30 -4.56
CA SER A 38 -4.78 -16.08 -5.02
C SER A 38 -3.97 -14.79 -4.73
N GLU A 39 -2.96 -14.89 -3.86
CA GLU A 39 -2.08 -13.78 -3.49
C GLU A 39 -0.74 -13.76 -4.25
N VAL A 40 -0.61 -14.54 -5.33
CA VAL A 40 0.59 -14.60 -6.15
C VAL A 40 0.24 -14.72 -7.62
N GLU A 41 1.08 -14.18 -8.50
CA GLU A 41 0.96 -14.29 -9.96
C GLU A 41 1.91 -15.34 -10.53
N CYS A 42 2.98 -15.63 -9.82
CA CYS A 42 3.97 -16.61 -10.23
C CYS A 42 4.66 -17.19 -9.01
N THR A 43 4.92 -18.49 -9.08
CA THR A 43 5.69 -19.23 -8.07
C THR A 43 6.71 -20.10 -8.77
N MET A 44 7.92 -20.13 -8.24
CA MET A 44 8.97 -21.07 -8.63
C MET A 44 9.34 -21.99 -7.49
N ILE A 45 9.84 -23.16 -7.81
CA ILE A 45 10.42 -24.10 -6.87
C ILE A 45 11.83 -24.48 -7.31
N VAL A 46 12.69 -24.77 -6.37
CA VAL A 46 14.07 -25.21 -6.61
C VAL A 46 14.24 -26.61 -6.03
N TYR A 47 14.81 -27.50 -6.82
CA TYR A 47 15.14 -28.87 -6.48
C TYR A 47 16.64 -29.09 -6.47
N ASN A 48 17.13 -30.00 -5.61
CA ASN A 48 18.46 -30.60 -5.77
C ASN A 48 18.44 -31.72 -6.81
N LEU A 49 19.60 -32.31 -7.12
CA LEU A 49 19.72 -33.42 -8.07
C LEU A 49 18.98 -34.71 -7.64
N LYS A 50 18.66 -34.84 -6.34
CA LYS A 50 17.92 -35.98 -5.80
C LYS A 50 16.39 -35.81 -5.91
N GLY A 51 15.92 -34.60 -6.34
CA GLY A 51 14.52 -34.27 -6.42
C GLY A 51 13.91 -33.74 -5.12
N ASP A 52 14.72 -33.49 -4.08
CA ASP A 52 14.23 -32.84 -2.87
C ASP A 52 13.98 -31.35 -3.12
N ILE A 53 12.93 -30.80 -2.53
CA ILE A 53 12.67 -29.37 -2.58
C ILE A 53 13.69 -28.62 -1.70
N VAL A 54 14.39 -27.69 -2.33
CA VAL A 54 15.40 -26.83 -1.69
C VAL A 54 14.78 -25.52 -1.21
N GLY A 55 13.89 -24.95 -2.01
CA GLY A 55 13.26 -23.69 -1.69
C GLY A 55 12.26 -23.24 -2.74
N THR A 56 11.59 -22.14 -2.45
CA THR A 56 10.59 -21.52 -3.32
C THR A 56 10.69 -20.01 -3.25
N GLY A 57 10.11 -19.33 -4.25
CA GLY A 57 9.89 -17.90 -4.29
C GLY A 57 8.71 -17.58 -5.17
N SER A 58 7.95 -16.56 -4.81
CA SER A 58 6.77 -16.10 -5.55
C SER A 58 6.82 -14.58 -5.73
N HIS A 59 5.94 -14.05 -6.57
CA HIS A 59 5.68 -12.61 -6.62
C HIS A 59 4.20 -12.30 -6.86
N LEU A 60 3.79 -11.12 -6.42
CA LEU A 60 2.54 -10.46 -6.79
C LEU A 60 2.87 -9.03 -7.27
N GLY A 61 2.53 -8.71 -8.52
CA GLY A 61 3.02 -7.48 -9.13
C GLY A 61 4.54 -7.43 -9.00
N ARG A 62 5.06 -6.34 -8.48
CA ARG A 62 6.50 -6.12 -8.26
C ARG A 62 7.03 -6.54 -6.88
N ILE A 63 6.22 -7.18 -6.06
CA ILE A 63 6.57 -7.56 -4.68
C ILE A 63 6.96 -9.03 -4.65
N LEU A 64 8.19 -9.31 -4.20
CA LEU A 64 8.64 -10.67 -3.88
C LEU A 64 7.88 -11.20 -2.66
N LYS A 65 7.39 -12.43 -2.78
CA LYS A 65 6.64 -13.14 -1.71
C LYS A 65 7.14 -14.55 -1.56
N TYR A 66 6.92 -15.14 -0.39
CA TYR A 66 7.20 -16.56 -0.09
C TYR A 66 8.63 -17.01 -0.49
N VAL A 67 9.62 -16.12 -0.33
CA VAL A 67 11.03 -16.50 -0.52
C VAL A 67 11.47 -17.34 0.69
N ALA A 68 11.59 -18.64 0.50
CA ALA A 68 11.87 -19.58 1.55
C ALA A 68 12.86 -20.68 1.10
N VAL A 69 13.77 -21.06 1.99
CA VAL A 69 14.77 -22.12 1.76
C VAL A 69 14.69 -23.12 2.91
N ALA A 70 14.66 -24.42 2.57
CA ALA A 70 14.65 -25.49 3.55
C ALA A 70 15.88 -25.40 4.48
N PRO A 71 15.75 -25.68 5.79
CA PRO A 71 16.80 -25.44 6.79
C PRO A 71 18.17 -26.05 6.40
N LYS A 72 18.18 -27.25 5.84
CA LYS A 72 19.42 -27.96 5.45
C LYS A 72 20.18 -27.29 4.30
N PHE A 73 19.54 -26.37 3.55
CA PHE A 73 20.14 -25.69 2.39
C PHE A 73 20.37 -24.18 2.62
N ARG A 74 20.17 -23.68 3.84
CA ARG A 74 20.32 -22.24 4.15
C ARG A 74 21.72 -21.69 3.94
N ASP A 75 22.73 -22.54 4.08
CA ASP A 75 24.14 -22.19 3.91
C ASP A 75 24.65 -22.46 2.48
N THR A 76 23.72 -22.62 1.53
CA THR A 76 24.03 -22.81 0.11
C THR A 76 23.67 -21.55 -0.72
N THR A 77 23.90 -21.63 -2.04
CA THR A 77 23.52 -20.57 -2.99
C THR A 77 22.03 -20.54 -3.32
N ALA A 78 21.21 -21.41 -2.73
CA ALA A 78 19.79 -21.57 -3.04
C ALA A 78 18.98 -20.27 -2.87
N PHE A 79 19.22 -19.53 -1.78
CA PHE A 79 18.56 -18.25 -1.54
C PHE A 79 18.89 -17.24 -2.64
N ALA A 80 20.16 -17.10 -2.98
CA ALA A 80 20.60 -16.19 -4.03
C ALA A 80 20.00 -16.57 -5.39
N LEU A 81 19.97 -17.86 -5.73
CA LEU A 81 19.37 -18.36 -6.96
C LEU A 81 17.88 -18.00 -7.08
N ILE A 82 17.10 -18.22 -6.01
CA ILE A 82 15.67 -17.90 -5.98
C ILE A 82 15.44 -16.39 -6.17
N VAL A 83 16.13 -15.57 -5.36
CA VAL A 83 15.97 -14.11 -5.40
C VAL A 83 16.40 -13.55 -6.75
N THR A 84 17.56 -13.99 -7.29
CA THR A 84 18.06 -13.55 -8.60
C THR A 84 17.07 -13.89 -9.71
N TYR A 85 16.62 -15.15 -9.78
CA TYR A 85 15.67 -15.59 -10.80
C TYR A 85 14.37 -14.76 -10.77
N MET A 86 13.80 -14.58 -9.59
CA MET A 86 12.56 -13.79 -9.44
C MET A 86 12.77 -12.33 -9.79
N THR A 87 13.89 -11.75 -9.35
CA THR A 87 14.24 -10.35 -9.62
C THR A 87 14.45 -10.12 -11.12
N GLU A 88 15.21 -11.00 -11.80
CA GLU A 88 15.40 -10.92 -13.26
C GLU A 88 14.09 -11.01 -14.03
N LYS A 89 13.16 -11.87 -13.59
CA LYS A 89 11.82 -11.97 -14.17
C LYS A 89 11.02 -10.68 -13.98
N LEU A 90 11.05 -10.10 -12.80
CA LEU A 90 10.35 -8.86 -12.47
C LEU A 90 10.93 -7.66 -13.20
N LEU A 91 12.24 -7.54 -13.30
CA LEU A 91 12.89 -6.41 -13.99
C LEU A 91 12.68 -6.37 -15.50
N LYS A 92 12.19 -7.46 -16.11
CA LYS A 92 11.70 -7.46 -17.50
C LYS A 92 10.37 -6.74 -17.68
N ILE A 93 9.60 -6.63 -16.60
CA ILE A 93 8.25 -6.05 -16.59
C ILE A 93 8.24 -4.69 -15.88
N TYR A 94 8.93 -4.63 -14.75
CA TYR A 94 8.97 -3.48 -13.86
C TYR A 94 10.39 -2.90 -13.82
N LYS A 95 10.51 -1.61 -13.53
CA LYS A 95 11.83 -0.97 -13.38
C LYS A 95 12.48 -1.24 -12.01
N HIS A 96 11.69 -1.64 -11.02
CA HIS A 96 12.17 -2.05 -9.71
C HIS A 96 11.20 -3.02 -9.01
N THR A 97 11.69 -3.70 -7.99
CA THR A 97 10.98 -4.68 -7.19
C THR A 97 11.16 -4.41 -5.70
N PHE A 98 10.22 -4.90 -4.90
CA PHE A 98 10.23 -4.77 -3.44
C PHE A 98 10.22 -6.14 -2.77
N VAL A 99 10.73 -6.16 -1.55
CA VAL A 99 10.54 -7.27 -0.62
C VAL A 99 10.21 -6.73 0.78
N PHE A 100 9.18 -7.31 1.39
CA PHE A 100 8.86 -7.13 2.79
C PHE A 100 9.34 -8.39 3.54
N THR A 101 10.09 -8.19 4.60
CA THR A 101 10.65 -9.30 5.38
C THR A 101 10.75 -8.93 6.86
N ARG A 102 11.08 -9.88 7.71
CA ARG A 102 11.49 -9.57 9.08
C ARG A 102 12.87 -8.90 9.08
N PRO A 103 13.14 -7.96 10.00
CA PRO A 103 14.42 -7.23 10.07
C PRO A 103 15.65 -8.15 10.11
N GLU A 104 15.56 -9.26 10.83
CA GLU A 104 16.65 -10.25 10.92
C GLU A 104 17.04 -10.89 9.58
N ASN A 105 16.14 -10.89 8.61
CA ASN A 105 16.38 -11.44 7.27
C ASN A 105 16.83 -10.39 6.25
N SER A 106 16.75 -9.09 6.56
CA SER A 106 17.07 -8.01 5.63
C SER A 106 18.52 -8.10 5.12
N VAL A 107 19.46 -8.49 5.99
CA VAL A 107 20.88 -8.63 5.66
C VAL A 107 21.13 -9.58 4.47
N ARG A 108 20.28 -10.60 4.29
CA ARG A 108 20.41 -11.56 3.20
C ARG A 108 20.08 -10.92 1.85
N PHE A 109 19.05 -10.07 1.83
CA PHE A 109 18.66 -9.30 0.64
C PHE A 109 19.67 -8.19 0.33
N VAL A 110 20.17 -7.48 1.37
CA VAL A 110 21.23 -6.49 1.23
C VAL A 110 22.49 -7.12 0.61
N GLY A 111 22.84 -8.35 0.99
CA GLY A 111 23.94 -9.12 0.40
C GLY A 111 23.75 -9.44 -1.10
N LEU A 112 22.53 -9.32 -1.63
CA LEU A 112 22.19 -9.48 -3.04
C LEU A 112 21.95 -8.12 -3.76
N GLY A 113 22.28 -7.01 -3.09
CA GLY A 113 22.22 -5.67 -3.69
C GLY A 113 20.89 -4.93 -3.46
N PHE A 114 19.97 -5.47 -2.65
CA PHE A 114 18.79 -4.71 -2.23
C PHE A 114 19.18 -3.58 -1.28
N THR A 115 18.46 -2.48 -1.38
CA THR A 115 18.58 -1.33 -0.47
C THR A 115 17.42 -1.35 0.52
N GLU A 116 17.73 -1.34 1.82
CA GLU A 116 16.70 -1.19 2.86
C GLU A 116 16.21 0.24 2.90
N ILE A 117 14.88 0.42 2.79
CA ILE A 117 14.21 1.72 2.78
C ILE A 117 13.78 2.11 4.20
N ALA A 118 13.13 1.20 4.91
CA ALA A 118 12.63 1.46 6.25
C ALA A 118 12.44 0.16 7.04
N THR A 119 12.47 0.29 8.36
CA THR A 119 12.24 -0.83 9.30
C THR A 119 11.27 -0.43 10.40
N ALA A 120 10.31 -1.30 10.70
CA ALA A 120 9.41 -1.24 11.84
C ALA A 120 9.61 -2.50 12.70
N GLU A 121 10.59 -2.41 13.60
CA GLU A 121 10.97 -3.50 14.51
C GLU A 121 9.79 -3.98 15.36
N PRO A 122 9.68 -5.28 15.67
CA PRO A 122 10.52 -6.38 15.15
C PRO A 122 9.93 -7.09 13.91
N LEU A 123 8.89 -6.55 13.27
CA LEU A 123 8.06 -7.27 12.31
C LEU A 123 8.41 -7.01 10.84
N TYR A 124 8.79 -5.79 10.48
CA TYR A 124 8.94 -5.40 9.09
C TYR A 124 10.22 -4.68 8.77
N SER A 125 10.86 -5.08 7.66
CA SER A 125 11.76 -4.27 6.84
C SER A 125 11.25 -4.27 5.40
N LEU A 126 11.29 -3.11 4.76
CA LEU A 126 11.05 -2.92 3.33
C LEU A 126 12.36 -2.67 2.63
N LEU A 127 12.65 -3.48 1.61
CA LEU A 127 13.81 -3.30 0.75
C LEU A 127 13.36 -3.20 -0.71
N GLU A 128 14.16 -2.51 -1.51
CA GLU A 128 13.97 -2.35 -2.95
C GLU A 128 15.21 -2.77 -3.73
N PHE A 129 15.00 -3.16 -5.00
CA PHE A 129 16.06 -3.44 -5.95
C PHE A 129 15.61 -3.10 -7.38
N GLY A 130 16.49 -2.54 -8.19
CA GLY A 130 16.21 -2.30 -9.62
C GLY A 130 16.89 -1.07 -10.21
N PHE A 131 16.34 -0.59 -11.32
CA PHE A 131 16.83 0.57 -12.09
C PHE A 131 16.25 1.90 -11.58
N GLU A 132 15.14 1.83 -10.85
CA GLU A 132 14.54 2.97 -10.13
C GLU A 132 14.55 2.69 -8.63
N SER A 133 14.49 3.75 -7.84
CA SER A 133 14.56 3.71 -6.39
C SER A 133 13.74 4.84 -5.77
N ILE A 134 13.65 4.87 -4.46
CA ILE A 134 13.03 5.96 -3.72
C ILE A 134 13.65 7.34 -4.03
N PHE A 135 14.91 7.37 -4.46
CA PHE A 135 15.57 8.62 -4.87
C PHE A 135 14.99 9.18 -6.17
N ASN A 136 14.57 8.33 -7.11
CA ASN A 136 13.83 8.78 -8.31
C ASN A 136 12.46 9.37 -7.93
N TYR A 137 11.80 8.83 -6.90
CA TYR A 137 10.58 9.42 -6.38
C TYR A 137 10.85 10.77 -5.72
N GLN A 138 11.95 10.91 -4.97
CA GLN A 138 12.37 12.22 -4.44
C GLN A 138 12.65 13.24 -5.56
N ASP A 139 13.27 12.81 -6.66
CA ASP A 139 13.51 13.69 -7.80
C ASP A 139 12.18 14.15 -8.44
N TYR A 140 11.21 13.24 -8.57
CA TYR A 140 9.85 13.64 -8.97
C TYR A 140 9.26 14.67 -7.98
N LEU A 141 9.36 14.46 -6.67
CA LEU A 141 8.87 15.41 -5.68
C LEU A 141 9.54 16.80 -5.82
N LYS A 142 10.82 16.86 -6.14
CA LYS A 142 11.54 18.12 -6.39
C LYS A 142 10.96 18.87 -7.61
N THR A 143 10.46 18.16 -8.63
CA THR A 143 9.86 18.81 -9.81
C THR A 143 8.55 19.52 -9.52
N ILE A 144 7.84 19.09 -8.47
CA ILE A 144 6.55 19.67 -8.06
C ILE A 144 6.68 20.61 -6.86
N LEU A 145 7.91 20.84 -6.40
CA LEU A 145 8.17 21.74 -5.29
C LEU A 145 7.67 23.15 -5.64
N ALA A 146 6.82 23.70 -4.78
CA ALA A 146 6.29 25.03 -4.96
C ALA A 146 7.42 26.08 -5.01
N SER A 147 7.27 27.06 -5.90
CA SER A 147 8.24 28.16 -6.03
C SER A 147 8.25 29.11 -4.83
N VAL A 148 7.19 29.09 -4.04
CA VAL A 148 7.03 29.92 -2.85
C VAL A 148 7.73 29.24 -1.66
N LYS A 149 8.70 29.93 -1.07
CA LYS A 149 9.31 29.48 0.20
C LYS A 149 8.46 29.98 1.36
N THR A 150 7.83 29.05 2.06
CA THR A 150 6.99 29.32 3.23
C THR A 150 7.25 28.30 4.32
N ALA A 151 6.97 28.67 5.58
CA ALA A 151 6.97 27.76 6.72
C ALA A 151 5.61 27.03 6.88
N GLU A 152 4.56 27.50 6.22
CA GLU A 152 3.19 26.98 6.35
C GLU A 152 2.90 25.94 5.25
N VAL A 153 3.62 24.82 5.28
CA VAL A 153 3.50 23.72 4.34
C VAL A 153 2.80 22.54 5.03
N ALA A 154 1.63 22.19 4.54
CA ALA A 154 0.89 21.04 5.01
C ALA A 154 0.88 19.89 4.01
N SER A 155 0.52 18.71 4.48
CA SER A 155 0.30 17.54 3.64
C SER A 155 -0.92 16.74 4.08
N MET A 156 -1.49 16.02 3.11
CA MET A 156 -2.54 15.03 3.30
C MET A 156 -2.27 13.83 2.40
N VAL A 157 -2.69 12.66 2.84
CA VAL A 157 -2.77 11.46 1.97
C VAL A 157 -4.21 11.01 1.93
N VAL A 158 -4.73 10.79 0.72
CA VAL A 158 -6.12 10.41 0.50
C VAL A 158 -6.21 9.26 -0.49
N ASN A 159 -7.14 8.35 -0.23
CA ASN A 159 -7.54 7.35 -1.22
C ASN A 159 -8.75 7.82 -2.03
N CYS A 160 -9.78 8.40 -1.38
CA CYS A 160 -10.98 8.94 -2.04
C CYS A 160 -11.72 7.91 -2.91
N ASN A 161 -12.13 6.81 -2.34
CA ASN A 161 -12.76 5.66 -3.03
C ASN A 161 -14.28 5.55 -2.75
N PRO A 162 -15.18 6.41 -3.33
CA PRO A 162 -14.90 7.60 -4.12
C PRO A 162 -14.61 8.88 -3.32
N PHE A 163 -14.38 9.99 -4.02
CA PHE A 163 -14.26 11.32 -3.44
C PHE A 163 -15.62 11.80 -2.89
N THR A 164 -15.64 12.23 -1.61
CA THR A 164 -16.86 12.65 -0.90
C THR A 164 -16.73 14.05 -0.33
N ASN A 165 -17.86 14.64 0.10
CA ASN A 165 -17.89 15.92 0.80
C ASN A 165 -17.08 15.91 2.11
N GLY A 166 -16.90 14.74 2.75
CA GLY A 166 -16.00 14.59 3.90
C GLY A 166 -14.54 14.80 3.54
N HIS A 167 -14.09 14.21 2.43
CA HIS A 167 -12.75 14.44 1.89
C HIS A 167 -12.55 15.89 1.47
N LYS A 168 -13.53 16.47 0.74
CA LYS A 168 -13.52 17.86 0.31
C LYS A 168 -13.38 18.81 1.51
N TYR A 169 -14.19 18.64 2.54
CA TYR A 169 -14.13 19.44 3.77
C TYR A 169 -12.73 19.40 4.43
N LEU A 170 -12.13 18.22 4.54
CA LEU A 170 -10.81 18.06 5.12
C LEU A 170 -9.73 18.79 4.30
N ILE A 171 -9.80 18.70 2.96
CA ILE A 171 -8.87 19.41 2.06
C ILE A 171 -9.06 20.92 2.15
N GLU A 172 -10.32 21.41 2.12
CA GLU A 172 -10.64 22.83 2.26
C GLU A 172 -10.18 23.40 3.61
N LYS A 173 -10.31 22.62 4.68
CA LYS A 173 -9.83 22.99 6.02
C LYS A 173 -8.30 23.14 6.01
N ALA A 174 -7.57 22.17 5.49
CA ALA A 174 -6.12 22.26 5.38
C ALA A 174 -5.69 23.44 4.50
N ALA A 175 -6.37 23.66 3.37
CA ALA A 175 -6.08 24.76 2.46
C ALA A 175 -6.34 26.14 3.09
N SER A 176 -7.35 26.27 3.94
CA SER A 176 -7.67 27.53 4.63
C SER A 176 -6.68 27.91 5.72
N GLU A 177 -5.89 26.96 6.23
CA GLU A 177 -4.97 27.15 7.36
C GLU A 177 -3.49 27.13 6.97
N ASN A 178 -3.19 26.89 5.67
CA ASN A 178 -1.80 26.79 5.22
C ASN A 178 -1.62 27.47 3.87
N GLU A 179 -0.40 27.95 3.61
CA GLU A 179 -0.08 28.57 2.33
C GLU A 179 0.08 27.57 1.21
N ILE A 180 0.55 26.35 1.52
CA ILE A 180 0.70 25.24 0.56
C ILE A 180 0.21 23.96 1.21
N VAL A 181 -0.57 23.18 0.46
CA VAL A 181 -1.01 21.83 0.83
C VAL A 181 -0.61 20.84 -0.26
N TYR A 182 0.28 19.92 0.05
CA TYR A 182 0.57 18.77 -0.81
C TYR A 182 -0.44 17.65 -0.55
N LEU A 183 -1.33 17.40 -1.52
CA LEU A 183 -2.36 16.39 -1.46
C LEU A 183 -1.90 15.14 -2.21
N PHE A 184 -1.40 14.15 -1.49
CA PHE A 184 -1.00 12.87 -2.04
C PHE A 184 -2.23 12.00 -2.30
N VAL A 185 -2.38 11.54 -3.53
CA VAL A 185 -3.41 10.57 -3.92
C VAL A 185 -2.76 9.20 -4.06
N VAL A 186 -3.24 8.23 -3.29
CA VAL A 186 -2.76 6.85 -3.35
C VAL A 186 -3.00 6.26 -4.73
N GLU A 187 -1.95 5.74 -5.39
CA GLU A 187 -2.04 5.23 -6.77
C GLU A 187 -2.51 3.78 -6.86
N GLU A 188 -2.53 3.09 -5.76
CA GLU A 188 -2.91 1.69 -5.72
C GLU A 188 -4.31 1.44 -6.30
N ASP A 189 -4.41 0.49 -7.23
CA ASP A 189 -5.65 0.14 -7.94
C ASP A 189 -6.44 -1.03 -7.31
N LEU A 190 -6.27 -1.31 -6.02
CA LEU A 190 -7.13 -2.24 -5.27
C LEU A 190 -8.48 -1.61 -4.88
N SER A 191 -8.64 -0.33 -5.15
CA SER A 191 -9.87 0.43 -4.91
C SER A 191 -10.92 0.15 -5.97
N ALA A 192 -12.20 0.19 -5.59
CA ALA A 192 -13.32 0.05 -6.53
C ALA A 192 -13.30 1.13 -7.63
N PHE A 193 -12.89 2.35 -7.26
CA PHE A 193 -12.66 3.45 -8.20
C PHE A 193 -11.17 3.48 -8.60
N PRO A 194 -10.82 3.27 -9.89
CA PRO A 194 -9.44 3.33 -10.37
C PRO A 194 -8.76 4.67 -10.08
N PHE A 195 -7.44 4.66 -9.95
CA PHE A 195 -6.65 5.86 -9.64
C PHE A 195 -6.98 7.04 -10.56
N ALA A 196 -7.03 6.82 -11.87
CA ALA A 196 -7.31 7.89 -12.84
C ALA A 196 -8.67 8.57 -12.60
N VAL A 197 -9.69 7.80 -12.22
CA VAL A 197 -11.02 8.31 -11.87
C VAL A 197 -10.95 9.11 -10.57
N ARG A 198 -10.34 8.56 -9.52
CA ARG A 198 -10.21 9.23 -8.22
C ARG A 198 -9.46 10.55 -8.34
N TRP A 199 -8.36 10.55 -9.10
CA TRP A 199 -7.58 11.75 -9.40
C TRP A 199 -8.42 12.84 -10.03
N GLU A 200 -9.18 12.49 -11.07
CA GLU A 200 -10.00 13.46 -11.82
C GLU A 200 -11.18 13.99 -10.98
N LEU A 201 -11.83 13.15 -10.18
CA LEU A 201 -12.89 13.56 -9.27
C LEU A 201 -12.39 14.55 -8.23
N ILE A 202 -11.22 14.29 -7.64
CA ILE A 202 -10.58 15.20 -6.69
C ILE A 202 -10.23 16.51 -7.40
N ARG A 203 -9.50 16.45 -8.51
CA ARG A 203 -9.06 17.62 -9.28
C ARG A 203 -10.21 18.57 -9.61
N LYS A 204 -11.33 18.03 -10.10
CA LYS A 204 -12.53 18.82 -10.38
C LYS A 204 -13.17 19.38 -9.11
N GLY A 205 -13.24 18.57 -8.06
CA GLY A 205 -13.92 18.96 -6.81
C GLY A 205 -13.20 20.01 -5.98
N ILE A 206 -11.88 20.19 -6.18
CA ILE A 206 -11.05 21.18 -5.48
C ILE A 206 -10.46 22.24 -6.39
N CYS A 207 -10.95 22.38 -7.62
CA CYS A 207 -10.40 23.31 -8.63
C CYS A 207 -10.41 24.80 -8.19
N HIS A 208 -11.19 25.14 -7.17
CA HIS A 208 -11.26 26.46 -6.55
C HIS A 208 -10.12 26.74 -5.55
N LEU A 209 -9.33 25.73 -5.18
CA LEU A 209 -8.23 25.84 -4.21
C LEU A 209 -6.91 26.01 -4.96
N ASN A 210 -6.38 27.22 -4.98
CA ASN A 210 -5.16 27.55 -5.73
C ASN A 210 -3.85 27.13 -5.01
N ASN A 211 -3.94 26.82 -3.72
CA ASN A 211 -2.80 26.45 -2.86
C ASN A 211 -2.71 24.95 -2.58
N VAL A 212 -3.54 24.14 -3.23
CA VAL A 212 -3.49 22.68 -3.13
C VAL A 212 -2.78 22.10 -4.34
N ILE A 213 -1.65 21.45 -4.11
CA ILE A 213 -0.85 20.76 -5.13
C ILE A 213 -1.11 19.27 -5.03
N MET A 214 -1.77 18.70 -6.04
CA MET A 214 -2.00 17.26 -6.10
C MET A 214 -0.71 16.52 -6.46
N VAL A 215 -0.41 15.49 -5.69
CA VAL A 215 0.82 14.69 -5.81
C VAL A 215 0.45 13.23 -6.01
N ARG A 216 1.09 12.58 -6.95
CA ARG A 216 0.98 11.13 -7.11
C ARG A 216 1.68 10.44 -5.96
N GLY A 217 1.01 9.46 -5.31
CA GLY A 217 1.59 8.68 -4.21
C GLY A 217 2.76 7.82 -4.65
N GLY A 218 2.77 7.42 -5.91
CA GLY A 218 3.76 6.50 -6.44
C GLY A 218 3.70 5.15 -5.71
N MET A 219 4.85 4.50 -5.64
CA MET A 219 4.97 3.18 -5.02
C MET A 219 5.29 3.23 -3.52
N TYR A 220 5.54 4.43 -2.99
CA TYR A 220 6.03 4.63 -1.62
C TYR A 220 5.00 5.25 -0.67
N ILE A 221 3.84 5.68 -1.19
CA ILE A 221 2.69 6.12 -0.41
C ILE A 221 1.54 5.16 -0.73
N VAL A 222 1.49 4.09 0.04
CA VAL A 222 0.62 2.95 -0.21
C VAL A 222 -0.45 2.82 0.88
N SER A 223 -1.49 2.08 0.58
CA SER A 223 -2.45 1.68 1.61
C SER A 223 -1.91 0.48 2.39
N GLY A 224 -2.16 0.42 3.69
CA GLY A 224 -1.73 -0.70 4.53
C GLY A 224 -2.22 -2.08 4.08
N SER A 225 -3.20 -2.13 3.18
CA SER A 225 -3.71 -3.38 2.60
C SER A 225 -2.74 -4.09 1.66
N ILE A 226 -1.66 -3.42 1.21
CA ILE A 226 -0.64 -4.02 0.33
C ILE A 226 0.44 -4.78 1.10
N PHE A 227 0.64 -4.47 2.37
CA PHE A 227 1.72 -5.08 3.15
C PHE A 227 1.46 -6.57 3.34
N PRO A 228 2.32 -7.44 2.78
CA PRO A 228 2.15 -8.88 2.96
C PRO A 228 2.36 -9.25 4.43
N ALA A 229 1.50 -10.11 4.96
CA ALA A 229 1.55 -10.57 6.34
C ALA A 229 1.73 -12.10 6.47
N TYR A 230 1.91 -12.82 5.37
CA TYR A 230 2.04 -14.28 5.36
C TYR A 230 3.15 -14.83 6.25
N PHE A 231 4.21 -14.04 6.50
CA PHE A 231 5.34 -14.41 7.35
C PHE A 231 5.15 -14.00 8.84
N LEU A 232 3.97 -13.45 9.18
CA LEU A 232 3.63 -12.95 10.52
C LEU A 232 2.43 -13.69 11.13
N LYS A 233 2.20 -14.93 10.72
CA LYS A 233 1.05 -15.75 11.12
C LYS A 233 0.82 -15.86 12.63
N ASN A 234 1.91 -15.88 13.41
CA ASN A 234 1.86 -16.04 14.87
C ASN A 234 1.78 -14.68 15.61
N GLU A 235 1.77 -13.57 14.88
CA GLU A 235 1.71 -12.24 15.47
C GLU A 235 0.26 -11.79 15.68
N ASN A 236 0.07 -10.91 16.66
CA ASN A 236 -1.24 -10.30 16.88
C ASN A 236 -1.61 -9.39 15.69
N VAL A 237 -2.82 -9.52 15.16
CA VAL A 237 -3.30 -8.73 14.02
C VAL A 237 -3.20 -7.22 14.29
N SER A 238 -3.46 -6.77 15.53
CA SER A 238 -3.32 -5.37 15.91
C SER A 238 -1.88 -4.89 15.82
N ASP A 239 -0.92 -5.71 16.28
CA ASP A 239 0.51 -5.36 16.25
C ASP A 239 1.03 -5.32 14.80
N VAL A 240 0.58 -6.27 13.97
CA VAL A 240 0.89 -6.27 12.54
C VAL A 240 0.41 -4.98 11.88
N MET A 241 -0.86 -4.58 12.09
CA MET A 241 -1.42 -3.34 11.52
C MET A 241 -0.67 -2.10 12.01
N GLN A 242 -0.30 -2.06 13.30
CA GLN A 242 0.45 -0.95 13.86
C GLN A 242 1.85 -0.84 13.24
N LYS A 243 2.55 -1.98 13.05
CA LYS A 243 3.88 -1.98 12.44
C LYS A 243 3.87 -1.69 10.93
N GLN A 244 2.81 -2.07 10.24
CA GLN A 244 2.57 -1.64 8.85
C GLN A 244 2.42 -0.12 8.77
N ALA A 245 1.59 0.46 9.62
CA ALA A 245 1.42 1.90 9.69
C ALA A 245 2.73 2.63 10.09
N GLU A 246 3.49 2.09 11.05
CA GLU A 246 4.79 2.62 11.45
C GLU A 246 5.78 2.64 10.27
N LEU A 247 5.85 1.56 9.49
CA LEU A 247 6.74 1.44 8.33
C LEU A 247 6.43 2.53 7.28
N ASP A 248 5.16 2.67 6.91
CA ASP A 248 4.70 3.66 5.93
C ASP A 248 4.98 5.10 6.40
N VAL A 249 4.65 5.40 7.65
CA VAL A 249 4.90 6.73 8.23
C VAL A 249 6.40 7.04 8.29
N LYS A 250 7.26 6.07 8.57
CA LYS A 250 8.73 6.23 8.53
C LYS A 250 9.24 6.52 7.12
N ILE A 251 8.72 5.86 6.10
CA ILE A 251 9.05 6.14 4.70
C ILE A 251 8.68 7.58 4.36
N PHE A 252 7.46 7.99 4.68
CA PHE A 252 7.01 9.36 4.47
C PHE A 252 7.89 10.38 5.19
N ALA A 253 8.19 10.15 6.47
CA ALA A 253 8.97 11.03 7.31
C ALA A 253 10.42 11.20 6.81
N ASN A 254 11.06 10.09 6.40
CA ASN A 254 12.47 10.12 5.98
C ASN A 254 12.66 10.66 4.55
N TYR A 255 11.73 10.38 3.63
CA TYR A 255 11.96 10.62 2.21
C TYR A 255 11.08 11.71 1.60
N VAL A 256 9.91 12.00 2.17
CA VAL A 256 8.97 13.00 1.63
C VAL A 256 9.05 14.31 2.38
N VAL A 257 8.98 14.25 3.71
CA VAL A 257 9.01 15.44 4.60
C VAL A 257 10.18 16.37 4.30
N PRO A 258 11.45 15.91 4.24
CA PRO A 258 12.59 16.80 4.02
C PRO A 258 12.62 17.41 2.63
N VAL A 259 12.11 16.72 1.61
CA VAL A 259 12.12 17.21 0.22
C VAL A 259 11.12 18.35 0.04
N LEU A 260 9.90 18.19 0.59
CA LEU A 260 8.82 19.16 0.41
C LEU A 260 8.72 20.18 1.54
N GLY A 261 9.53 20.05 2.59
CA GLY A 261 9.53 20.98 3.73
C GLY A 261 8.24 20.93 4.56
N ILE A 262 7.58 19.77 4.62
CA ILE A 262 6.29 19.59 5.29
C ILE A 262 6.43 19.85 6.79
N LYS A 263 5.51 20.67 7.35
CA LYS A 263 5.43 21.03 8.76
C LYS A 263 4.17 20.53 9.44
N LYS A 264 3.09 20.28 8.67
CA LYS A 264 1.81 19.82 9.19
C LYS A 264 1.29 18.63 8.36
N ARG A 265 0.71 17.67 9.05
CA ARG A 265 0.03 16.52 8.45
C ARG A 265 -1.43 16.50 8.90
N TYR A 266 -2.36 16.76 7.97
CA TYR A 266 -3.79 16.73 8.25
C TYR A 266 -4.34 15.31 8.08
N VAL A 267 -5.14 14.89 9.07
CA VAL A 267 -5.84 13.59 9.09
C VAL A 267 -7.26 13.77 9.60
N GLY A 268 -8.18 12.95 9.15
CA GLY A 268 -9.52 12.91 9.72
C GLY A 268 -9.57 12.04 10.98
N THR A 269 -10.41 12.39 11.95
CA THR A 269 -10.71 11.49 13.07
C THR A 269 -11.25 10.15 12.55
N GLU A 270 -10.88 9.06 13.20
CA GLU A 270 -11.37 7.72 12.83
C GLU A 270 -12.07 7.07 14.01
N TYR A 271 -13.29 6.60 13.79
CA TYR A 271 -14.12 5.98 14.81
C TYR A 271 -14.43 4.50 14.53
N PHE A 272 -14.20 4.02 13.30
CA PHE A 272 -14.70 2.71 12.87
C PHE A 272 -13.64 1.82 12.24
N CYS A 273 -12.61 2.37 11.61
CA CYS A 273 -11.60 1.61 10.90
C CYS A 273 -10.32 1.47 11.73
N LYS A 274 -10.08 0.28 12.27
CA LYS A 274 -8.88 -0.01 13.06
C LYS A 274 -7.56 0.25 12.31
N THR A 275 -7.55 0.05 11.00
CA THR A 275 -6.38 0.35 10.18
C THR A 275 -6.09 1.86 10.17
N THR A 276 -7.10 2.70 9.95
CA THR A 276 -6.92 4.16 9.96
C THR A 276 -6.58 4.66 11.35
N GLU A 277 -7.13 4.06 12.40
CA GLU A 277 -6.77 4.35 13.80
C GLU A 277 -5.27 4.06 14.05
N ALA A 278 -4.77 2.90 13.61
CA ALA A 278 -3.35 2.54 13.72
C ALA A 278 -2.45 3.54 12.97
N TYR A 279 -2.87 4.00 11.78
CA TYR A 279 -2.17 5.05 11.03
C TYR A 279 -2.15 6.39 11.77
N ASN A 280 -3.29 6.83 12.31
CA ASN A 280 -3.36 8.08 13.07
C ASN A 280 -2.46 8.01 14.32
N TYR A 281 -2.43 6.86 15.00
CA TYR A 281 -1.53 6.63 16.13
C TYR A 281 -0.05 6.69 15.71
N ALA A 282 0.34 5.98 14.66
CA ALA A 282 1.70 5.97 14.15
C ALA A 282 2.16 7.38 13.74
N MET A 283 1.31 8.14 13.03
CA MET A 283 1.62 9.52 12.64
C MET A 283 1.84 10.43 13.86
N LYS A 284 0.96 10.36 14.86
CA LYS A 284 1.08 11.16 16.10
C LYS A 284 2.34 10.81 16.91
N THR A 285 2.80 9.56 16.81
CA THR A 285 3.98 9.08 17.54
C THR A 285 5.29 9.45 16.83
N ILE A 286 5.32 9.31 15.48
CA ILE A 286 6.57 9.38 14.71
C ILE A 286 6.81 10.79 14.16
N LEU A 287 5.82 11.41 13.53
CA LEU A 287 6.00 12.65 12.79
C LEU A 287 6.52 13.85 13.64
N PRO A 288 6.15 13.98 14.93
CA PRO A 288 6.70 15.06 15.76
C PRO A 288 8.23 15.04 15.88
N SER A 289 8.87 13.86 15.88
CA SER A 289 10.34 13.76 15.91
C SER A 289 11.02 14.25 14.62
N PHE A 290 10.25 14.38 13.54
CA PHE A 290 10.67 14.97 12.25
C PHE A 290 10.25 16.43 12.10
N GLY A 291 9.74 17.06 13.16
CA GLY A 291 9.28 18.45 13.14
C GLY A 291 7.96 18.65 12.39
N VAL A 292 7.14 17.63 12.30
CA VAL A 292 5.81 17.65 11.65
C VAL A 292 4.72 17.53 12.70
N GLU A 293 3.86 18.53 12.79
CA GLU A 293 2.66 18.51 13.62
C GLU A 293 1.55 17.71 12.94
N VAL A 294 0.88 16.84 13.69
CA VAL A 294 -0.28 16.09 13.19
C VAL A 294 -1.57 16.78 13.61
N ILE A 295 -2.31 17.30 12.64
CA ILE A 295 -3.58 17.99 12.84
C ILE A 295 -4.72 17.03 12.58
N GLU A 296 -5.41 16.63 13.64
CA GLU A 296 -6.59 15.79 13.53
C GLU A 296 -7.86 16.64 13.42
N VAL A 297 -8.55 16.50 12.28
CA VAL A 297 -9.79 17.23 11.99
C VAL A 297 -10.98 16.33 12.25
N THR A 298 -11.92 16.80 13.07
CA THR A 298 -13.17 16.09 13.33
C THR A 298 -13.97 15.91 12.05
N ARG A 299 -14.42 14.68 11.76
CA ARG A 299 -15.27 14.39 10.60
C ARG A 299 -16.58 15.17 10.67
N LYS A 300 -17.04 15.65 9.53
CA LYS A 300 -18.32 16.34 9.42
C LYS A 300 -19.46 15.33 9.56
N ALA A 301 -20.29 15.50 10.59
CA ALA A 301 -21.52 14.75 10.74
C ALA A 301 -22.60 15.33 9.80
N ILE A 302 -23.47 14.46 9.27
CA ILE A 302 -24.63 14.81 8.43
C ILE A 302 -25.94 14.79 9.21
N GLY A 303 -25.92 14.16 10.39
CA GLY A 303 -27.10 13.97 11.24
C GLY A 303 -26.79 13.06 12.41
N THR A 304 -27.82 12.57 13.05
CA THR A 304 -27.76 11.50 14.06
C THR A 304 -28.25 10.20 13.46
N GLY A 305 -27.46 9.13 13.60
CA GLY A 305 -27.86 7.78 13.22
C GLY A 305 -29.02 7.23 14.05
N GLN A 306 -29.50 6.04 13.71
CA GLN A 306 -30.63 5.38 14.39
C GLN A 306 -30.37 5.09 15.89
N ASP A 307 -29.11 5.03 16.28
CA ASP A 307 -28.61 4.80 17.64
C ASP A 307 -28.18 6.08 18.38
N ASN A 308 -28.61 7.24 17.90
CA ASN A 308 -28.20 8.57 18.39
C ASN A 308 -26.71 8.89 18.25
N SER A 309 -25.90 8.06 17.54
CA SER A 309 -24.53 8.39 17.22
C SER A 309 -24.43 9.38 16.04
N PRO A 310 -23.36 10.19 15.96
CA PRO A 310 -23.16 11.06 14.80
C PRO A 310 -23.04 10.25 13.52
N ASP A 311 -23.83 10.59 12.51
CA ASP A 311 -23.76 9.98 11.19
C ASP A 311 -22.75 10.73 10.32
N PHE A 312 -21.60 10.08 10.00
CA PHE A 312 -20.50 10.69 9.28
C PHE A 312 -20.55 10.40 7.79
N ILE A 313 -20.01 11.35 6.99
CA ILE A 313 -19.78 11.18 5.56
C ILE A 313 -18.70 10.12 5.36
N SER A 314 -19.03 9.03 4.67
CA SER A 314 -18.12 7.91 4.42
C SER A 314 -18.19 7.44 2.97
N ALA A 315 -17.03 7.16 2.37
CA ALA A 315 -16.96 6.56 1.04
C ALA A 315 -17.54 5.13 1.02
N SER A 316 -17.47 4.40 2.14
CA SER A 316 -18.08 3.06 2.26
C SER A 316 -19.59 3.12 2.11
N LYS A 317 -20.29 4.11 2.73
CA LYS A 317 -21.73 4.30 2.55
C LYS A 317 -22.11 4.53 1.08
N VAL A 318 -21.28 5.26 0.33
CA VAL A 318 -21.51 5.49 -1.09
C VAL A 318 -21.42 4.17 -1.86
N ARG A 319 -20.41 3.34 -1.58
CA ARG A 319 -20.27 2.02 -2.24
C ARG A 319 -21.41 1.06 -1.85
N GLU A 320 -21.84 1.07 -0.60
CA GLU A 320 -23.00 0.29 -0.13
C GLU A 320 -24.29 0.72 -0.82
N ALA A 321 -24.51 2.04 -0.98
CA ALA A 321 -25.66 2.57 -1.70
C ALA A 321 -25.63 2.18 -3.20
N ILE A 322 -24.46 2.21 -3.85
CA ILE A 322 -24.30 1.71 -5.23
C ILE A 322 -24.65 0.23 -5.31
N LYS A 323 -24.17 -0.59 -4.34
CA LYS A 323 -24.45 -2.02 -4.27
C LYS A 323 -25.93 -2.32 -4.09
N ALA A 324 -26.64 -1.46 -3.34
CA ALA A 324 -28.06 -1.58 -3.03
C ALA A 324 -28.99 -0.91 -4.06
N ASP A 325 -28.46 -0.32 -5.15
CA ASP A 325 -29.22 0.51 -6.11
C ASP A 325 -29.96 1.70 -5.46
N LYS A 326 -29.34 2.29 -4.42
CA LYS A 326 -29.90 3.41 -3.64
C LYS A 326 -29.01 4.65 -3.70
N LEU A 327 -28.47 4.96 -4.89
CA LEU A 327 -27.52 6.07 -5.06
C LEU A 327 -28.14 7.41 -4.65
N ASP A 328 -29.42 7.60 -4.87
CA ASP A 328 -30.13 8.84 -4.54
C ASP A 328 -30.13 9.15 -3.03
N ASP A 329 -30.05 8.12 -2.17
CA ASP A 329 -30.04 8.29 -0.71
C ASP A 329 -28.74 8.93 -0.20
N VAL A 330 -27.67 8.91 -1.01
CA VAL A 330 -26.33 9.39 -0.62
C VAL A 330 -25.84 10.60 -1.39
N LEU A 331 -26.68 11.21 -2.21
CA LEU A 331 -26.28 12.37 -3.05
C LEU A 331 -25.76 13.55 -2.23
N ALA A 332 -26.33 13.80 -1.05
CA ALA A 332 -25.88 14.85 -0.14
C ALA A 332 -24.44 14.65 0.37
N LEU A 333 -23.91 13.40 0.29
CA LEU A 333 -22.56 13.05 0.70
C LEU A 333 -21.52 13.37 -0.38
N LEU A 334 -21.97 13.67 -1.61
CA LEU A 334 -21.13 13.73 -2.79
C LEU A 334 -20.92 15.16 -3.27
N PRO A 335 -19.70 15.58 -3.60
CA PRO A 335 -19.47 16.78 -4.36
C PRO A 335 -19.97 16.59 -5.80
N ASP A 336 -20.24 17.71 -6.49
CA ASP A 336 -20.77 17.69 -7.86
C ASP A 336 -19.93 16.82 -8.80
N SER A 337 -18.61 16.91 -8.71
CA SER A 337 -17.70 16.11 -9.54
C SER A 337 -17.94 14.60 -9.44
N THR A 338 -18.23 14.10 -8.23
CA THR A 338 -18.50 12.68 -8.01
C THR A 338 -19.93 12.31 -8.37
N ARG A 339 -20.89 13.18 -8.07
CA ARG A 339 -22.30 12.99 -8.42
C ARG A 339 -22.48 12.89 -9.93
N ASP A 340 -21.95 13.88 -10.68
CA ASP A 340 -22.05 13.91 -12.15
C ASP A 340 -21.40 12.69 -12.79
N PHE A 341 -20.26 12.26 -12.26
CA PHE A 341 -19.59 11.04 -12.72
C PHE A 341 -20.44 9.79 -12.48
N LEU A 342 -21.05 9.63 -11.30
CA LEU A 342 -21.84 8.45 -10.97
C LEU A 342 -23.12 8.31 -11.77
N TYR A 343 -23.65 9.41 -12.32
CA TYR A 343 -24.79 9.42 -13.24
C TYR A 343 -24.39 9.33 -14.71
N SER A 344 -23.10 9.41 -15.03
CA SER A 344 -22.62 9.24 -16.41
C SER A 344 -22.40 7.77 -16.77
N ASP A 345 -22.44 7.48 -18.08
CA ASP A 345 -22.13 6.14 -18.63
C ASP A 345 -20.72 5.67 -18.25
N ALA A 346 -19.77 6.61 -18.07
CA ALA A 346 -18.40 6.31 -17.69
C ALA A 346 -18.27 5.60 -16.33
N SER A 347 -19.31 5.65 -15.48
CA SER A 347 -19.32 4.98 -14.18
C SER A 347 -19.88 3.56 -14.22
N GLU A 348 -20.47 3.12 -15.34
CA GLU A 348 -21.24 1.87 -15.44
C GLU A 348 -20.40 0.64 -15.04
N GLU A 349 -19.20 0.51 -15.60
CA GLU A 349 -18.30 -0.61 -15.30
C GLU A 349 -17.92 -0.65 -13.80
N ILE A 350 -17.65 0.51 -13.21
CA ILE A 350 -17.30 0.63 -11.78
C ILE A 350 -18.50 0.23 -10.91
N ARG A 351 -19.70 0.70 -11.26
CA ARG A 351 -20.92 0.35 -10.53
C ARG A 351 -21.23 -1.14 -10.61
N LEU A 352 -21.02 -1.77 -11.78
CA LEU A 352 -21.17 -3.22 -11.95
C LEU A 352 -20.17 -3.99 -11.10
N LYS A 353 -18.88 -3.62 -11.13
CA LYS A 353 -17.85 -4.26 -10.28
C LYS A 353 -18.18 -4.17 -8.79
N ILE A 354 -18.70 -3.02 -8.33
CA ILE A 354 -19.11 -2.84 -6.93
C ILE A 354 -20.27 -3.77 -6.58
N LYS A 355 -21.29 -3.90 -7.47
CA LYS A 355 -22.43 -4.79 -7.28
C LYS A 355 -22.03 -6.26 -7.22
N GLU A 356 -21.07 -6.67 -8.04
CA GLU A 356 -20.55 -8.03 -8.07
C GLU A 356 -19.65 -8.37 -6.87
N GLY A 357 -19.35 -7.39 -6.02
CA GLY A 357 -18.44 -7.58 -4.89
C GLY A 357 -16.97 -7.77 -5.28
N LYS A 358 -16.63 -7.50 -6.53
CA LYS A 358 -15.27 -7.51 -7.07
C LYS A 358 -14.59 -6.18 -6.77
N GLY A 359 -13.71 -6.17 -5.82
CA GLY A 359 -12.94 -5.00 -5.39
C GLY A 359 -12.79 -4.99 -3.88
N ARG A 360 -11.58 -4.86 -3.39
CA ARG A 360 -11.33 -4.63 -1.96
C ARG A 360 -11.82 -3.21 -1.62
N HIS A 361 -12.80 -3.13 -0.72
CA HIS A 361 -13.33 -1.94 -0.01
C HIS A 361 -13.73 -0.74 -0.85
#